data_8df0fb57193a8fdb93cbdb3c5c0ec009
#
_entry.id   8df0fb57193a8fdb93cbdb3c5c0ec009
#
_cell.length_a   1.000
_cell.length_b   1.000
_cell.length_c   1.000
_cell.angle_alpha   90.00
_cell.angle_beta   90.00
_cell.angle_gamma   90.00
#
_symmetry.space_group_name_H-M   'P 1'
#
loop_
_entity.id
_entity.type
_entity.pdbx_description
1 polymer ?
#
loop_
_entity_poly.entity_id
_entity_poly.type
_entity_poly.pdbx_seq_one_letter_code
_entity_poly.pdbx_strand_id
1 'polypeptide(L)'
;MGDFAAPSARLVAAARGLLALDQPDTNTVGMLRDAGVPLAPGTAQAFRDIVLATPGLDRAVNGILLDPATLHRVTGSGSTPALHRVRVPVGVRMGDENLRSFDVAGSVDGIVDDIARHRAAGASFARWRIVAMADTAVTELRARARLVAGWAASCVTGGLTPFVDVVAIPGARDGVHEAATAHGEAVRTVLDALRTEGVHLDEVVLGSSIVTPGRRASDVATAEDVARATLRGLRTAGAEDLAGV
;
A
#
# COMPACT_ATOMS: atom_id res chain seq x y z
N MET A 1 1.94 -31.28 9.48
CA MET A 1 2.95 -30.25 9.24
C MET A 1 2.18 -29.04 8.73
N GLY A 2 1.92 -28.05 9.60
CA GLY A 2 1.19 -26.86 9.19
C GLY A 2 2.03 -26.05 8.20
N ASP A 3 1.39 -25.65 7.15
CA ASP A 3 1.97 -24.80 6.10
C ASP A 3 2.32 -23.43 6.73
N PHE A 4 3.58 -23.24 7.08
CA PHE A 4 4.11 -21.99 7.61
C PHE A 4 4.44 -21.04 6.45
N ALA A 5 3.42 -20.73 5.63
CA ALA A 5 3.55 -19.67 4.65
C ALA A 5 3.98 -18.38 5.36
N ALA A 6 4.96 -17.68 4.80
CA ALA A 6 5.42 -16.39 5.31
C ALA A 6 4.21 -15.45 5.51
N PRO A 7 4.24 -14.55 6.51
CA PRO A 7 3.15 -13.61 6.75
C PRO A 7 2.77 -12.80 5.51
N SER A 8 3.75 -12.40 4.69
CA SER A 8 3.58 -11.75 3.39
C SER A 8 2.75 -12.59 2.41
N ALA A 9 3.07 -13.88 2.26
CA ALA A 9 2.36 -14.79 1.37
C ALA A 9 0.87 -14.96 1.76
N ARG A 10 0.53 -14.83 3.05
CA ARG A 10 -0.87 -14.89 3.51
C ARG A 10 -1.67 -13.68 3.04
N LEU A 11 -1.04 -12.51 2.94
CA LEU A 11 -1.71 -11.27 2.50
C LEU A 11 -2.07 -11.31 1.01
N VAL A 12 -1.29 -12.04 0.21
CA VAL A 12 -1.47 -12.17 -1.24
C VAL A 12 -1.98 -13.55 -1.66
N ALA A 13 -2.43 -14.37 -0.72
CA ALA A 13 -2.98 -15.70 -1.00
C ALA A 13 -4.14 -15.63 -2.00
N ALA A 14 -4.19 -16.60 -2.92
CA ALA A 14 -5.05 -16.61 -4.10
C ALA A 14 -6.52 -16.28 -3.82
N ALA A 15 -7.13 -15.61 -4.79
CA ALA A 15 -8.55 -15.29 -4.92
C ALA A 15 -9.14 -14.27 -3.94
N ARG A 16 -8.35 -13.66 -3.06
CA ARG A 16 -8.82 -12.59 -2.16
C ARG A 16 -7.84 -11.44 -2.15
N GLY A 17 -8.35 -10.21 -2.03
CA GLY A 17 -7.55 -8.99 -2.00
C GLY A 17 -7.35 -8.43 -0.60
N LEU A 18 -6.71 -7.26 -0.54
CA LEU A 18 -6.64 -6.42 0.64
C LEU A 18 -7.73 -5.34 0.57
N LEU A 19 -8.46 -5.15 1.65
CA LEU A 19 -9.44 -4.06 1.76
C LEU A 19 -8.76 -2.81 2.31
N ALA A 20 -8.65 -1.76 1.50
CA ALA A 20 -8.10 -0.48 1.92
C ALA A 20 -9.19 0.45 2.47
N LEU A 21 -9.17 0.70 3.77
CA LEU A 21 -10.03 1.66 4.48
C LEU A 21 -9.20 2.80 5.11
N ASP A 22 -7.99 2.98 4.66
CA ASP A 22 -7.00 3.91 5.18
C ASP A 22 -7.02 5.29 4.51
N GLN A 23 -7.98 5.54 3.63
CA GLN A 23 -8.14 6.82 2.95
C GLN A 23 -8.37 7.96 3.96
N PRO A 24 -7.79 9.16 3.74
CA PRO A 24 -8.12 10.34 4.53
C PRO A 24 -9.63 10.59 4.58
N ASP A 25 -10.14 11.10 5.70
CA ASP A 25 -11.56 11.41 5.87
C ASP A 25 -12.10 12.32 4.77
N THR A 26 -11.30 13.30 4.32
CA THR A 26 -11.65 14.19 3.21
C THR A 26 -11.97 13.44 1.92
N ASN A 27 -11.18 12.41 1.59
CA ASN A 27 -11.39 11.59 0.38
C ASN A 27 -12.62 10.70 0.54
N THR A 28 -12.79 10.08 1.70
CA THR A 28 -13.98 9.26 2.02
C THR A 28 -15.26 10.10 1.96
N VAL A 29 -15.25 11.28 2.58
CA VAL A 29 -16.39 12.22 2.52
C VAL A 29 -16.67 12.69 1.10
N GLY A 30 -15.62 12.97 0.30
CA GLY A 30 -15.77 13.32 -1.12
C GLY A 30 -16.48 12.22 -1.90
N MET A 31 -16.01 10.99 -1.79
CA MET A 31 -16.60 9.81 -2.43
C MET A 31 -18.09 9.62 -2.03
N LEU A 32 -18.39 9.73 -0.74
CA LEU A 32 -19.76 9.57 -0.23
C LEU A 32 -20.69 10.70 -0.71
N ARG A 33 -20.18 11.94 -0.79
CA ARG A 33 -20.91 13.08 -1.36
C ARG A 33 -21.26 12.82 -2.82
N ASP A 34 -20.30 12.38 -3.61
CA ASP A 34 -20.48 12.09 -5.04
C ASP A 34 -21.47 10.94 -5.26
N ALA A 35 -21.56 10.04 -4.30
CA ALA A 35 -22.57 8.97 -4.27
C ALA A 35 -23.94 9.42 -3.72
N GLY A 36 -24.13 10.71 -3.39
CA GLY A 36 -25.40 11.24 -2.90
C GLY A 36 -25.71 10.92 -1.44
N VAL A 37 -24.72 10.48 -0.65
CA VAL A 37 -24.91 10.17 0.77
C VAL A 37 -24.99 11.46 1.58
N PRO A 38 -26.03 11.67 2.43
CA PRO A 38 -26.08 12.80 3.34
C PRO A 38 -24.87 12.84 4.27
N LEU A 39 -24.22 13.99 4.36
CA LEU A 39 -23.01 14.16 5.15
C LEU A 39 -23.33 14.77 6.52
N ALA A 40 -22.71 14.20 7.56
CA ALA A 40 -22.72 14.68 8.94
C ALA A 40 -21.33 14.54 9.57
N PRO A 41 -21.05 15.20 10.69
CA PRO A 41 -19.83 14.90 11.46
C PRO A 41 -19.74 13.40 11.76
N GLY A 42 -18.57 12.80 11.48
CA GLY A 42 -18.34 11.37 11.67
C GLY A 42 -18.81 10.44 10.54
N THR A 43 -19.32 10.96 9.41
CA THR A 43 -19.79 10.13 8.28
C THR A 43 -18.71 9.19 7.76
N ALA A 44 -17.47 9.65 7.60
CA ALA A 44 -16.35 8.79 7.16
C ALA A 44 -16.11 7.63 8.14
N GLN A 45 -16.19 7.92 9.43
CA GLN A 45 -16.04 6.91 10.48
C GLN A 45 -17.19 5.90 10.48
N ALA A 46 -18.43 6.37 10.38
CA ALA A 46 -19.60 5.51 10.29
C ALA A 46 -19.54 4.58 9.06
N PHE A 47 -19.04 5.09 7.93
CA PHE A 47 -18.80 4.27 6.74
C PHE A 47 -17.82 3.13 7.03
N ARG A 48 -16.66 3.42 7.66
CA ARG A 48 -15.68 2.39 8.01
C ARG A 48 -16.28 1.36 8.98
N ASP A 49 -17.05 1.81 9.96
CA ASP A 49 -17.68 0.91 10.93
C ASP A 49 -18.69 -0.04 10.27
N ILE A 50 -19.47 0.44 9.31
CA ILE A 50 -20.40 -0.38 8.51
C ILE A 50 -19.63 -1.43 7.72
N VAL A 51 -18.56 -1.03 7.03
CA VAL A 51 -17.74 -1.96 6.24
C VAL A 51 -17.09 -3.01 7.14
N LEU A 52 -16.50 -2.61 8.26
CA LEU A 52 -15.87 -3.53 9.22
C LEU A 52 -16.87 -4.48 9.89
N ALA A 53 -18.14 -4.07 10.01
CA ALA A 53 -19.20 -4.90 10.55
C ALA A 53 -19.83 -5.87 9.53
N THR A 54 -19.41 -5.82 8.27
CA THR A 54 -20.00 -6.64 7.18
C THR A 54 -19.79 -8.13 7.45
N PRO A 55 -20.86 -8.94 7.53
CA PRO A 55 -20.74 -10.38 7.74
C PRO A 55 -19.99 -11.06 6.59
N GLY A 56 -19.07 -11.97 6.92
CA GLY A 56 -18.33 -12.74 5.93
C GLY A 56 -17.15 -11.98 5.29
N LEU A 57 -16.78 -10.82 5.80
CA LEU A 57 -15.64 -10.05 5.32
C LEU A 57 -14.34 -10.86 5.36
N ASP A 58 -14.16 -11.69 6.38
CA ASP A 58 -13.05 -12.61 6.57
C ASP A 58 -12.93 -13.70 5.46
N ARG A 59 -14.02 -13.95 4.73
CA ARG A 59 -14.03 -14.85 3.57
C ARG A 59 -13.71 -14.15 2.26
N ALA A 60 -13.89 -12.83 2.22
CA ALA A 60 -13.72 -12.01 1.02
C ALA A 60 -12.32 -11.42 0.89
N VAL A 61 -11.62 -11.15 2.01
CA VAL A 61 -10.33 -10.46 2.01
C VAL A 61 -9.27 -11.21 2.80
N ASN A 62 -8.01 -10.99 2.44
CA ASN A 62 -6.84 -11.52 3.15
C ASN A 62 -6.31 -10.58 4.23
N GLY A 63 -6.72 -9.33 4.21
CA GLY A 63 -6.32 -8.32 5.19
C GLY A 63 -7.08 -7.02 5.01
N ILE A 64 -7.05 -6.18 6.03
CA ILE A 64 -7.70 -4.88 6.06
C ILE A 64 -6.64 -3.83 6.42
N LEU A 65 -6.52 -2.81 5.60
CA LEU A 65 -5.63 -1.68 5.83
C LEU A 65 -6.42 -0.49 6.40
N LEU A 66 -5.97 0.03 7.52
CA LEU A 66 -6.60 1.12 8.25
C LEU A 66 -5.67 2.34 8.35
N ASP A 67 -6.24 3.51 8.54
CA ASP A 67 -5.49 4.66 9.03
C ASP A 67 -5.14 4.48 10.53
N PRO A 68 -4.09 5.17 11.06
CA PRO A 68 -3.65 5.00 12.44
C PRO A 68 -4.74 5.30 13.47
N ALA A 69 -5.55 6.33 13.26
CA ALA A 69 -6.60 6.73 14.20
C ALA A 69 -7.70 5.65 14.28
N THR A 70 -8.12 5.13 13.13
CA THR A 70 -9.07 4.03 13.06
C THR A 70 -8.51 2.77 13.72
N LEU A 71 -7.25 2.38 13.44
CA LEU A 71 -6.61 1.23 14.08
C LEU A 71 -6.68 1.35 15.61
N HIS A 72 -6.17 2.44 16.17
CA HIS A 72 -6.14 2.62 17.63
C HIS A 72 -7.53 2.68 18.26
N ARG A 73 -8.50 3.25 17.56
CA ARG A 73 -9.89 3.31 18.02
C ARG A 73 -10.54 1.93 18.10
N VAL A 74 -10.34 1.09 17.08
CA VAL A 74 -11.00 -0.22 17.00
C VAL A 74 -10.32 -1.31 17.84
N THR A 75 -9.06 -1.06 18.25
CA THR A 75 -8.29 -1.98 19.10
C THR A 75 -8.19 -1.52 20.58
N GLY A 76 -8.52 -0.26 20.86
CA GLY A 76 -8.47 0.32 22.22
C GLY A 76 -9.51 -0.26 23.19
N SER A 77 -9.31 -0.01 24.47
CA SER A 77 -10.26 -0.37 25.55
C SER A 77 -11.55 0.42 25.39
N GLY A 78 -12.60 -0.19 24.92
CA GLY A 78 -13.86 0.42 24.53
C GLY A 78 -14.19 0.20 23.05
N SER A 79 -13.37 -0.60 22.39
CA SER A 79 -13.49 -0.91 20.96
C SER A 79 -14.83 -1.55 20.61
N THR A 80 -15.32 -1.15 19.46
CA THR A 80 -16.48 -1.77 18.83
C THR A 80 -16.21 -3.27 18.60
N PRO A 81 -17.15 -4.17 18.90
CA PRO A 81 -16.98 -5.61 18.70
C PRO A 81 -16.67 -6.04 17.25
N ALA A 82 -16.64 -5.10 16.33
CA ALA A 82 -16.48 -5.32 14.90
C ALA A 82 -15.17 -6.04 14.55
N LEU A 83 -14.02 -5.57 15.05
CA LEU A 83 -12.73 -6.18 14.70
C LEU A 83 -12.48 -7.53 15.37
N HIS A 84 -13.05 -7.79 16.55
CA HIS A 84 -12.96 -9.12 17.18
C HIS A 84 -13.65 -10.21 16.37
N ARG A 85 -14.53 -9.83 15.43
CA ARG A 85 -15.20 -10.75 14.50
C ARG A 85 -14.45 -10.94 13.20
N VAL A 86 -13.56 -10.00 12.84
CA VAL A 86 -12.79 -10.04 11.61
C VAL A 86 -11.49 -10.81 11.86
N ARG A 87 -11.44 -12.06 11.40
CA ARG A 87 -10.29 -12.98 11.58
C ARG A 87 -9.27 -12.86 10.45
N VAL A 88 -8.97 -11.64 10.02
CA VAL A 88 -7.96 -11.38 8.99
C VAL A 88 -6.88 -10.45 9.53
N PRO A 89 -5.66 -10.49 8.97
CA PRO A 89 -4.60 -9.54 9.28
C PRO A 89 -5.07 -8.10 9.17
N VAL A 90 -4.72 -7.27 10.13
CA VAL A 90 -4.99 -5.83 10.12
C VAL A 90 -3.68 -5.10 9.88
N GLY A 91 -3.68 -4.18 8.95
CA GLY A 91 -2.55 -3.33 8.62
C GLY A 91 -2.81 -1.87 8.92
N VAL A 92 -1.74 -1.09 8.89
CA VAL A 92 -1.77 0.34 9.15
C VAL A 92 -1.04 1.11 8.05
N ARG A 93 -1.60 2.25 7.64
CA ARG A 93 -0.91 3.20 6.79
C ARG A 93 0.11 3.98 7.62
N MET A 94 1.40 3.92 7.26
CA MET A 94 2.47 4.65 7.95
C MET A 94 3.05 5.79 7.12
N GLY A 95 3.09 5.66 5.79
CA GLY A 95 3.58 6.71 4.89
C GLY A 95 2.60 6.98 3.76
N ASP A 96 2.54 8.26 3.33
CA ASP A 96 1.60 8.74 2.31
C ASP A 96 2.28 9.70 1.32
N GLU A 97 1.57 9.99 0.23
CA GLU A 97 1.96 10.74 -0.97
C GLU A 97 2.54 12.15 -0.71
N ASN A 98 2.25 12.74 0.44
CA ASN A 98 2.73 14.08 0.80
C ASN A 98 4.17 14.09 1.31
N LEU A 99 5.06 13.37 0.64
CA LEU A 99 6.50 13.37 0.89
C LEU A 99 7.18 14.75 0.71
N ARG A 100 6.43 15.82 0.42
CA ARG A 100 6.93 17.20 0.50
C ARG A 100 7.25 17.64 1.93
N SER A 101 6.76 16.92 2.93
CA SER A 101 7.02 17.16 4.35
C SER A 101 7.85 16.07 5.02
N PHE A 102 8.40 15.12 4.28
CA PHE A 102 9.46 14.29 4.80
C PHE A 102 10.72 15.15 4.84
N ASP A 103 10.89 15.80 5.96
CA ASP A 103 12.21 16.24 6.36
C ASP A 103 13.07 14.97 6.38
N VAL A 104 14.06 14.91 5.50
CA VAL A 104 15.02 13.79 5.37
C VAL A 104 15.79 13.58 6.70
N ALA A 105 15.58 14.46 7.66
CA ALA A 105 16.03 14.43 9.04
C ALA A 105 14.98 13.90 10.04
N GLY A 106 13.78 13.47 9.61
CA GLY A 106 12.82 12.79 10.49
C GLY A 106 13.48 11.52 11.02
N SER A 107 13.81 11.50 12.29
CA SER A 107 14.68 10.50 12.89
C SER A 107 14.10 9.10 12.68
N VAL A 108 14.96 8.17 12.32
CA VAL A 108 14.69 6.72 12.28
C VAL A 108 14.05 6.25 13.60
N ASP A 109 14.39 6.92 14.70
CA ASP A 109 13.88 6.64 16.06
C ASP A 109 12.35 6.78 16.15
N GLY A 110 11.75 7.81 15.55
CA GLY A 110 10.29 7.96 15.53
C GLY A 110 9.57 6.87 14.72
N ILE A 111 10.19 6.35 13.67
CA ILE A 111 9.63 5.25 12.85
C ILE A 111 9.59 3.95 13.66
N VAL A 112 10.64 3.64 14.41
CA VAL A 112 10.71 2.43 15.25
C VAL A 112 9.64 2.48 16.34
N ASP A 113 9.46 3.62 16.99
CA ASP A 113 8.44 3.82 18.02
C ASP A 113 7.02 3.69 17.43
N ASP A 114 6.80 4.22 16.22
CA ASP A 114 5.52 4.08 15.52
C ASP A 114 5.23 2.63 15.16
N ILE A 115 6.21 1.89 14.65
CA ILE A 115 6.11 0.46 14.36
C ILE A 115 5.73 -0.30 15.63
N ALA A 116 6.45 -0.08 16.74
CA ALA A 116 6.20 -0.73 18.01
C ALA A 116 4.78 -0.43 18.53
N ARG A 117 4.33 0.83 18.45
CA ARG A 117 3.00 1.27 18.87
C ARG A 117 1.90 0.62 18.02
N HIS A 118 2.06 0.58 16.70
CA HIS A 118 1.08 -0.05 15.82
C HIS A 118 1.05 -1.57 15.97
N ARG A 119 2.22 -2.18 16.17
CA ARG A 119 2.31 -3.62 16.48
C ARG A 119 1.60 -3.95 17.79
N ALA A 120 1.80 -3.16 18.83
CA ALA A 120 1.09 -3.31 20.11
C ALA A 120 -0.42 -3.10 19.97
N ALA A 121 -0.87 -2.24 19.05
CA ALA A 121 -2.26 -2.07 18.69
C ALA A 121 -2.82 -3.21 17.83
N GLY A 122 -2.06 -4.26 17.52
CA GLY A 122 -2.52 -5.43 16.80
C GLY A 122 -2.32 -5.39 15.29
N ALA A 123 -1.61 -4.40 14.75
CA ALA A 123 -1.20 -4.44 13.35
C ALA A 123 -0.27 -5.63 13.08
N SER A 124 -0.43 -6.26 11.92
CA SER A 124 0.41 -7.35 11.42
C SER A 124 1.18 -6.96 10.16
N PHE A 125 0.76 -5.92 9.48
CA PHE A 125 1.46 -5.34 8.34
C PHE A 125 1.33 -3.82 8.34
N ALA A 126 2.22 -3.16 7.61
CA ALA A 126 2.20 -1.71 7.47
C ALA A 126 2.41 -1.32 6.01
N ARG A 127 1.70 -0.27 5.54
CA ARG A 127 1.83 0.24 4.18
C ARG A 127 2.57 1.56 4.13
N TRP A 128 3.48 1.65 3.17
CA TRP A 128 4.06 2.91 2.72
C TRP A 128 3.89 3.05 1.22
N ARG A 129 3.29 4.16 0.78
CA ARG A 129 3.14 4.46 -0.63
C ARG A 129 4.26 5.40 -1.11
N ILE A 130 4.84 5.06 -2.25
CA ILE A 130 5.78 5.90 -2.98
C ILE A 130 5.18 6.24 -4.34
N VAL A 131 5.14 7.52 -4.69
CA VAL A 131 4.61 7.99 -5.97
C VAL A 131 5.78 8.43 -6.86
N ALA A 132 5.86 7.83 -8.04
CA ALA A 132 6.77 8.23 -9.10
C ALA A 132 5.98 8.91 -10.22
N MET A 133 6.15 10.21 -10.38
CA MET A 133 5.57 10.96 -11.49
C MET A 133 6.54 10.95 -12.69
N ALA A 134 6.03 11.13 -13.89
CA ALA A 134 6.85 11.15 -15.11
C ALA A 134 7.98 12.20 -15.08
N ASP A 135 7.81 13.28 -14.33
CA ASP A 135 8.81 14.33 -14.12
C ASP A 135 9.63 14.19 -12.84
N THR A 136 9.44 13.10 -12.08
CA THR A 136 10.23 12.83 -10.88
C THR A 136 11.68 12.56 -11.26
N ALA A 137 12.61 13.37 -10.73
CA ALA A 137 14.03 13.17 -10.98
C ALA A 137 14.49 11.79 -10.45
N VAL A 138 15.32 11.10 -11.19
CA VAL A 138 15.85 9.76 -10.82
C VAL A 138 16.55 9.80 -9.46
N THR A 139 17.27 10.87 -9.16
CA THR A 139 17.95 11.07 -7.86
C THR A 139 16.95 11.18 -6.71
N GLU A 140 15.83 11.86 -6.92
CA GLU A 140 14.75 12.00 -5.95
C GLU A 140 14.05 10.66 -5.72
N LEU A 141 13.69 9.93 -6.79
CA LEU A 141 13.09 8.61 -6.68
C LEU A 141 13.99 7.64 -5.92
N ARG A 142 15.29 7.65 -6.21
CA ARG A 142 16.29 6.83 -5.48
C ARG A 142 16.37 7.20 -4.01
N ALA A 143 16.33 8.50 -3.66
CA ALA A 143 16.34 8.92 -2.28
C ALA A 143 15.10 8.45 -1.52
N ARG A 144 13.91 8.59 -2.12
CA ARG A 144 12.65 8.09 -1.56
C ARG A 144 12.66 6.55 -1.41
N ALA A 145 13.18 5.83 -2.41
CA ALA A 145 13.28 4.38 -2.37
C ALA A 145 14.17 3.89 -1.21
N ARG A 146 15.29 4.56 -0.92
CA ARG A 146 16.14 4.24 0.23
C ARG A 146 15.41 4.44 1.57
N LEU A 147 14.65 5.53 1.70
CA LEU A 147 13.85 5.78 2.92
C LEU A 147 12.82 4.67 3.13
N VAL A 148 12.11 4.29 2.06
CA VAL A 148 11.14 3.20 2.12
C VAL A 148 11.80 1.86 2.44
N ALA A 149 13.01 1.61 1.91
CA ALA A 149 13.77 0.39 2.21
C ALA A 149 14.19 0.32 3.68
N GLY A 150 14.72 1.40 4.25
CA GLY A 150 15.04 1.48 5.68
C GLY A 150 13.81 1.31 6.59
N TRP A 151 12.68 1.90 6.20
CA TRP A 151 11.42 1.66 6.88
C TRP A 151 10.98 0.19 6.78
N ALA A 152 11.09 -0.44 5.62
CA ALA A 152 10.74 -1.85 5.43
C ALA A 152 11.60 -2.77 6.31
N ALA A 153 12.92 -2.52 6.38
CA ALA A 153 13.82 -3.23 7.28
C ALA A 153 13.40 -3.08 8.75
N SER A 154 13.01 -1.86 9.15
CA SER A 154 12.49 -1.59 10.50
C SER A 154 11.16 -2.32 10.75
N CYS A 155 10.28 -2.43 9.76
CA CYS A 155 9.04 -3.21 9.86
C CYS A 155 9.32 -4.68 10.10
N VAL A 156 10.20 -5.29 9.31
CA VAL A 156 10.59 -6.71 9.47
C VAL A 156 11.15 -6.95 10.87
N THR A 157 12.09 -6.12 11.32
CA THR A 157 12.68 -6.18 12.67
C THR A 157 11.62 -6.02 13.76
N GLY A 158 10.65 -5.12 13.57
CA GLY A 158 9.54 -4.86 14.50
C GLY A 158 8.39 -5.87 14.41
N GLY A 159 8.49 -6.88 13.54
CA GLY A 159 7.48 -7.93 13.39
C GLY A 159 6.22 -7.51 12.63
N LEU A 160 6.33 -6.50 11.75
CA LEU A 160 5.31 -6.12 10.77
C LEU A 160 5.76 -6.54 9.37
N THR A 161 4.83 -7.06 8.56
CA THR A 161 5.09 -7.27 7.14
C THR A 161 5.05 -5.92 6.41
N PRO A 162 6.12 -5.49 5.73
CA PRO A 162 6.09 -4.28 4.94
C PRO A 162 5.26 -4.49 3.66
N PHE A 163 4.31 -3.59 3.43
CA PHE A 163 3.56 -3.45 2.19
C PHE A 163 4.02 -2.17 1.49
N VAL A 164 4.89 -2.31 0.50
CA VAL A 164 5.43 -1.20 -0.29
C VAL A 164 4.55 -0.98 -1.51
N ASP A 165 3.87 0.17 -1.55
CA ASP A 165 2.89 0.49 -2.59
C ASP A 165 3.50 1.50 -3.59
N VAL A 166 3.89 1.02 -4.77
CA VAL A 166 4.53 1.83 -5.82
C VAL A 166 3.48 2.29 -6.83
N VAL A 167 3.25 3.60 -6.89
CA VAL A 167 2.33 4.23 -7.82
C VAL A 167 3.11 5.02 -8.86
N ALA A 168 3.13 4.55 -10.10
CA ALA A 168 3.72 5.27 -11.22
C ALA A 168 2.62 6.05 -11.96
N ILE A 169 2.80 7.36 -12.09
CA ILE A 169 1.87 8.26 -12.78
C ILE A 169 2.52 8.69 -14.10
N PRO A 170 1.96 8.28 -15.25
CA PRO A 170 2.50 8.62 -16.56
C PRO A 170 2.36 10.13 -16.84
N GLY A 171 3.20 10.63 -17.73
CA GLY A 171 3.04 11.95 -18.30
C GLY A 171 1.72 12.06 -19.08
N ALA A 172 1.18 13.26 -19.19
CA ALA A 172 -0.15 13.46 -19.79
C ALA A 172 -0.27 12.92 -21.23
N ARG A 173 0.84 12.83 -21.97
CA ARG A 173 0.88 12.39 -23.37
C ARG A 173 1.55 11.04 -23.56
N ASP A 174 2.04 10.42 -22.50
CA ASP A 174 2.74 9.12 -22.58
C ASP A 174 1.76 8.04 -23.06
N GLY A 175 2.18 7.29 -24.08
CA GLY A 175 1.49 6.10 -24.48
C GLY A 175 1.66 4.96 -23.47
N VAL A 176 0.98 3.85 -23.71
CA VAL A 176 1.04 2.68 -22.81
C VAL A 176 2.47 2.11 -22.72
N HIS A 177 3.28 2.26 -23.75
CA HIS A 177 4.65 1.75 -23.78
C HIS A 177 5.60 2.58 -22.88
N GLU A 178 5.55 3.90 -23.02
CA GLU A 178 6.31 4.83 -22.16
C GLU A 178 5.90 4.70 -20.71
N ALA A 179 4.59 4.61 -20.46
CA ALA A 179 4.05 4.38 -19.13
C ALA A 179 4.56 3.06 -18.53
N ALA A 180 4.64 1.97 -19.31
CA ALA A 180 5.18 0.69 -18.86
C ALA A 180 6.67 0.77 -18.51
N THR A 181 7.45 1.50 -19.29
CA THR A 181 8.87 1.71 -19.03
C THR A 181 9.07 2.47 -17.71
N ALA A 182 8.38 3.60 -17.54
CA ALA A 182 8.47 4.41 -16.32
C ALA A 182 8.02 3.62 -15.07
N HIS A 183 6.94 2.84 -15.20
CA HIS A 183 6.46 1.95 -14.15
C HIS A 183 7.51 0.90 -13.77
N GLY A 184 8.08 0.18 -14.74
CA GLY A 184 9.11 -0.83 -14.50
C GLY A 184 10.37 -0.24 -13.85
N GLU A 185 10.79 0.97 -14.25
CA GLU A 185 11.91 1.69 -13.64
C GLU A 185 11.63 2.10 -12.19
N ALA A 186 10.42 2.58 -11.91
CA ALA A 186 10.02 2.95 -10.55
C ALA A 186 10.03 1.73 -9.62
N VAL A 187 9.41 0.62 -10.03
CA VAL A 187 9.39 -0.63 -9.28
C VAL A 187 10.80 -1.16 -9.07
N ARG A 188 11.62 -1.22 -10.13
CA ARG A 188 13.02 -1.69 -10.03
C ARG A 188 13.83 -0.85 -9.05
N THR A 189 13.69 0.47 -9.09
CA THR A 189 14.40 1.38 -8.17
C THR A 189 14.08 1.07 -6.70
N VAL A 190 12.83 0.75 -6.41
CA VAL A 190 12.40 0.36 -5.06
C VAL A 190 12.93 -1.02 -4.68
N LEU A 191 12.82 -2.01 -5.57
CA LEU A 191 13.31 -3.37 -5.30
C LEU A 191 14.84 -3.40 -5.09
N ASP A 192 15.59 -2.63 -5.88
CA ASP A 192 17.03 -2.51 -5.72
C ASP A 192 17.42 -1.85 -4.40
N ALA A 193 16.64 -0.86 -3.94
CA ALA A 193 16.84 -0.25 -2.63
C ALA A 193 16.55 -1.23 -1.49
N LEU A 194 15.46 -2.02 -1.57
CA LEU A 194 15.14 -3.08 -0.59
C LEU A 194 16.27 -4.11 -0.49
N ARG A 195 16.76 -4.62 -1.63
CA ARG A 195 17.90 -5.56 -1.67
C ARG A 195 19.17 -4.95 -1.06
N THR A 196 19.44 -3.68 -1.35
CA THR A 196 20.62 -2.97 -0.82
C THR A 196 20.55 -2.80 0.69
N GLU A 197 19.35 -2.61 1.25
CA GLU A 197 19.10 -2.52 2.69
C GLU A 197 19.06 -3.88 3.39
N GLY A 198 19.18 -4.98 2.64
CA GLY A 198 19.17 -6.35 3.16
C GLY A 198 17.79 -6.91 3.46
N VAL A 199 16.73 -6.28 2.92
CA VAL A 199 15.36 -6.79 3.07
C VAL A 199 15.14 -7.94 2.08
N HIS A 200 14.72 -9.09 2.59
CA HIS A 200 14.35 -10.22 1.75
C HIS A 200 13.01 -9.97 1.06
N LEU A 201 12.96 -10.13 -0.26
CA LEU A 201 11.77 -9.78 -1.05
C LEU A 201 10.56 -10.67 -0.75
N ASP A 202 10.76 -11.90 -0.31
CA ASP A 202 9.70 -12.81 0.14
C ASP A 202 9.03 -12.37 1.46
N GLU A 203 9.65 -11.44 2.20
CA GLU A 203 9.05 -10.81 3.38
C GLU A 203 8.20 -9.57 3.05
N VAL A 204 8.24 -9.10 1.78
CA VAL A 204 7.58 -7.87 1.33
C VAL A 204 6.37 -8.18 0.47
N VAL A 205 5.30 -7.43 0.66
CA VAL A 205 4.20 -7.33 -0.31
C VAL A 205 4.40 -6.08 -1.15
N LEU A 206 4.36 -6.22 -2.47
CA LEU A 206 4.39 -5.10 -3.39
C LEU A 206 2.97 -4.72 -3.80
N GLY A 207 2.56 -3.48 -3.53
CA GLY A 207 1.45 -2.85 -4.23
C GLY A 207 1.96 -2.16 -5.48
N SER A 208 1.23 -2.28 -6.56
CA SER A 208 1.61 -1.66 -7.82
C SER A 208 0.40 -1.05 -8.52
N SER A 209 0.58 0.15 -9.09
CA SER A 209 -0.40 0.69 -10.02
C SER A 209 -0.45 -0.13 -11.30
N ILE A 210 -1.63 -0.23 -11.91
CA ILE A 210 -1.72 -0.72 -13.29
C ILE A 210 -1.16 0.34 -14.25
N VAL A 211 -0.56 -0.12 -15.34
CA VAL A 211 -0.01 0.75 -16.39
C VAL A 211 -1.14 1.24 -17.28
N THR A 212 -1.43 2.53 -17.22
CA THR A 212 -2.40 3.18 -18.11
C THR A 212 -1.72 4.28 -18.92
N PRO A 213 -2.17 4.56 -20.15
CA PRO A 213 -1.66 5.72 -20.89
C PRO A 213 -2.05 7.03 -20.21
N GLY A 214 -1.31 8.08 -20.53
CA GLY A 214 -1.61 9.43 -20.07
C GLY A 214 -2.96 9.94 -20.60
N ARG A 215 -3.59 10.84 -19.86
CA ARG A 215 -4.96 11.34 -20.18
C ARG A 215 -5.09 12.03 -21.53
N ARG A 216 -3.98 12.42 -22.17
CA ARG A 216 -3.90 13.09 -23.49
C ARG A 216 -3.04 12.29 -24.46
N ALA A 217 -2.82 11.02 -24.19
CA ALA A 217 -2.15 10.13 -25.12
C ALA A 217 -2.99 10.00 -26.40
N SER A 218 -2.32 9.81 -27.52
CA SER A 218 -2.98 9.63 -28.82
C SER A 218 -3.46 8.20 -29.04
N ASP A 219 -2.86 7.24 -28.35
CA ASP A 219 -3.17 5.82 -28.44
C ASP A 219 -4.27 5.43 -27.45
N VAL A 220 -5.21 4.65 -27.94
CA VAL A 220 -6.26 4.03 -27.15
C VAL A 220 -5.81 2.62 -26.77
N ALA A 221 -5.44 2.43 -25.50
CA ALA A 221 -5.05 1.12 -25.00
C ALA A 221 -6.29 0.30 -24.58
N THR A 222 -6.34 -0.95 -25.02
CA THR A 222 -7.36 -1.90 -24.55
C THR A 222 -7.02 -2.41 -23.14
N ALA A 223 -7.98 -3.02 -22.46
CA ALA A 223 -7.74 -3.66 -21.14
C ALA A 223 -6.64 -4.72 -21.23
N GLU A 224 -6.54 -5.43 -22.36
CA GLU A 224 -5.49 -6.43 -22.61
C GLU A 224 -4.11 -5.77 -22.77
N ASP A 225 -4.04 -4.64 -23.45
CA ASP A 225 -2.78 -3.88 -23.61
C ASP A 225 -2.29 -3.37 -22.26
N VAL A 226 -3.19 -2.84 -21.43
CA VAL A 226 -2.94 -2.40 -20.05
C VAL A 226 -2.42 -3.56 -19.18
N ALA A 227 -3.10 -4.71 -19.22
CA ALA A 227 -2.68 -5.89 -18.46
C ALA A 227 -1.29 -6.39 -18.91
N ARG A 228 -1.07 -6.49 -20.21
CA ARG A 228 0.21 -6.92 -20.80
C ARG A 228 1.35 -5.95 -20.47
N ALA A 229 1.07 -4.65 -20.51
CA ALA A 229 2.04 -3.61 -20.19
C ALA A 229 2.42 -3.64 -18.69
N THR A 230 1.43 -3.81 -17.81
CA THR A 230 1.65 -3.93 -16.36
C THR A 230 2.51 -5.15 -16.02
N LEU A 231 2.15 -6.32 -16.54
CA LEU A 231 2.94 -7.53 -16.34
C LEU A 231 4.37 -7.43 -16.88
N ARG A 232 4.54 -6.77 -18.02
CA ARG A 232 5.87 -6.51 -18.58
C ARG A 232 6.69 -5.62 -17.65
N GLY A 233 6.12 -4.52 -17.17
CA GLY A 233 6.79 -3.61 -16.22
C GLY A 233 7.26 -4.34 -14.95
N LEU A 234 6.41 -5.16 -14.35
CA LEU A 234 6.73 -5.95 -13.17
C LEU A 234 7.84 -6.97 -13.43
N ARG A 235 7.75 -7.74 -14.53
CA ARG A 235 8.79 -8.72 -14.91
C ARG A 235 10.14 -8.06 -15.17
N THR A 236 10.17 -6.96 -15.91
CA THR A 236 11.43 -6.23 -16.19
C THR A 236 12.01 -5.60 -14.93
N ALA A 237 11.22 -5.35 -13.90
CA ALA A 237 11.68 -4.87 -12.60
C ALA A 237 12.27 -5.97 -11.71
N GLY A 238 12.08 -7.25 -12.04
CA GLY A 238 12.51 -8.38 -11.21
C GLY A 238 11.59 -8.58 -9.99
N ALA A 239 10.29 -8.42 -10.18
CA ALA A 239 9.28 -8.62 -9.14
C ALA A 239 8.92 -10.10 -8.91
N GLU A 240 9.61 -11.03 -9.56
CA GLU A 240 9.33 -12.47 -9.50
C GLU A 240 9.73 -13.11 -8.15
N ASP A 241 10.65 -12.47 -7.43
CA ASP A 241 11.14 -12.95 -6.12
C ASP A 241 10.26 -12.51 -4.94
N LEU A 242 9.20 -11.73 -5.20
CA LEU A 242 8.27 -11.25 -4.18
C LEU A 242 7.32 -12.35 -3.72
N ALA A 243 6.83 -12.23 -2.48
CA ALA A 243 5.73 -13.06 -1.99
C ALA A 243 4.46 -12.90 -2.84
N GLY A 244 4.28 -11.73 -3.43
CA GLY A 244 3.20 -11.40 -4.35
C GLY A 244 3.08 -9.90 -4.62
N VAL A 245 2.27 -9.58 -5.59
CA VAL A 245 1.98 -8.24 -6.07
C VAL A 245 0.46 -8.01 -6.05
#